data_e3c2a92fe27a5db06e9dc38427fbec5b
#
_entry.id   e3c2a92fe27a5db06e9dc38427fbec5b
#
_cell.length_a   1.000
_cell.length_b   1.000
_cell.length_c   1.000
_cell.angle_alpha   90.00
_cell.angle_beta   90.00
_cell.angle_gamma   90.00
#
_symmetry.space_group_name_H-M   'P 1'
#
loop_
_entity.id
_entity.type
_entity.pdbx_description
1 polymer ?
#
loop_
_entity_poly.entity_id
_entity_poly.type
_entity_poly.pdbx_seq_one_letter_code
_entity_poly.pdbx_strand_id
1 'polypeptide(L)'
;KLDKIPGFFKFGKYWCFRYTPGILIPIRNRYKEIVNFQVRKDFGKLRYITLSSKGFPQGTSSRVRVHFPITNPEINSDTIIRITEGPLKADVALSFTTNLNVVYMAVMGVNSLNELKQIFKDIKPNDIKIVQNFLDMDKLTNINVLKGSKNLEKIILQNGHKYKMGYWDVKSIKTVYYKQCKIIKQLGKEVEPIKNNSPINEFIFRIQKNTYLF
;
A
#
# COMPACT_ATOMS: atom_id res chain seq x y z
N LYS A 1 -6.49 12.33 -22.97
CA LYS A 1 -5.83 11.80 -24.17
C LYS A 1 -5.32 10.40 -23.87
N LEU A 2 -5.66 9.40 -24.72
CA LEU A 2 -5.36 7.98 -24.46
C LEU A 2 -3.86 7.65 -24.57
N ASP A 3 -3.10 8.47 -25.28
CA ASP A 3 -1.64 8.40 -25.41
C ASP A 3 -0.85 8.52 -24.09
N LYS A 4 -1.51 8.94 -23.02
CA LYS A 4 -0.92 9.06 -21.67
C LYS A 4 -1.30 7.93 -20.72
N ILE A 5 -2.20 7.04 -21.16
CA ILE A 5 -2.70 5.94 -20.32
C ILE A 5 -2.04 4.64 -20.77
N PRO A 6 -1.25 3.98 -19.92
CA PRO A 6 -0.65 2.68 -20.25
C PRO A 6 -1.70 1.63 -20.63
N GLY A 7 -1.38 0.83 -21.63
CA GLY A 7 -2.30 -0.15 -22.20
C GLY A 7 -2.96 0.32 -23.48
N PHE A 8 -3.11 1.63 -23.72
CA PHE A 8 -3.59 2.16 -24.98
C PHE A 8 -2.47 2.40 -25.98
N PHE A 9 -2.75 2.15 -27.28
CA PHE A 9 -1.82 2.36 -28.39
C PHE A 9 -2.57 2.56 -29.69
N LYS A 10 -1.90 3.08 -30.73
CA LYS A 10 -2.47 3.26 -32.07
C LYS A 10 -2.21 2.03 -32.94
N PHE A 11 -3.23 1.59 -33.68
CA PHE A 11 -3.10 0.68 -34.80
C PHE A 11 -3.79 1.32 -36.01
N GLY A 12 -2.99 1.84 -36.93
CA GLY A 12 -3.49 2.72 -37.99
C GLY A 12 -4.16 3.97 -37.41
N LYS A 13 -5.41 4.22 -37.81
CA LYS A 13 -6.23 5.33 -37.31
C LYS A 13 -6.96 5.05 -35.98
N TYR A 14 -6.99 3.80 -35.52
CA TYR A 14 -7.78 3.38 -34.36
C TYR A 14 -6.93 3.37 -33.10
N TRP A 15 -7.56 3.68 -31.96
CA TRP A 15 -7.04 3.39 -30.64
C TRP A 15 -7.40 1.96 -30.27
N CYS A 16 -6.39 1.20 -29.86
CA CYS A 16 -6.51 -0.15 -29.37
C CYS A 16 -6.11 -0.23 -27.90
N PHE A 17 -6.60 -1.23 -27.21
CA PHE A 17 -6.22 -1.53 -25.85
C PHE A 17 -5.54 -2.90 -25.77
N ARG A 18 -4.43 -2.97 -25.06
CA ARG A 18 -3.67 -4.21 -24.91
C ARG A 18 -4.47 -5.23 -24.12
N TYR A 19 -4.89 -6.29 -24.79
CA TYR A 19 -5.62 -7.36 -24.14
C TYR A 19 -4.70 -8.20 -23.25
N THR A 20 -5.19 -8.53 -22.04
CA THR A 20 -4.59 -9.50 -21.12
C THR A 20 -5.73 -10.16 -20.35
N PRO A 21 -5.86 -11.51 -20.40
CA PRO A 21 -6.94 -12.22 -19.69
C PRO A 21 -6.86 -11.96 -18.18
N GLY A 22 -8.03 -11.70 -17.58
CA GLY A 22 -8.14 -11.44 -16.15
C GLY A 22 -9.02 -10.26 -15.80
N ILE A 23 -9.02 -9.89 -14.54
CA ILE A 23 -9.77 -8.74 -14.02
C ILE A 23 -8.95 -7.47 -14.23
N LEU A 24 -9.49 -6.53 -14.99
CA LEU A 24 -8.90 -5.22 -15.21
C LEU A 24 -9.24 -4.28 -14.05
N ILE A 25 -8.20 -3.74 -13.41
CA ILE A 25 -8.32 -2.87 -12.25
C ILE A 25 -7.80 -1.48 -12.64
N PRO A 26 -8.66 -0.45 -12.74
CA PRO A 26 -8.22 0.90 -13.03
C PRO A 26 -7.50 1.51 -11.82
N ILE A 27 -6.33 2.05 -12.05
CA ILE A 27 -5.53 2.77 -11.06
C ILE A 27 -5.82 4.25 -11.21
N ARG A 28 -6.30 4.89 -10.14
CA ARG A 28 -6.67 6.30 -10.12
C ARG A 28 -5.74 7.11 -9.25
N ASN A 29 -5.47 8.34 -9.68
CA ASN A 29 -4.78 9.33 -8.86
C ASN A 29 -5.76 10.01 -7.86
N ARG A 30 -5.26 10.95 -7.05
CA ARG A 30 -6.08 11.72 -6.09
C ARG A 30 -7.16 12.59 -6.74
N TYR A 31 -7.04 12.88 -8.02
CA TYR A 31 -8.02 13.64 -8.81
C TYR A 31 -9.07 12.74 -9.48
N LYS A 32 -9.12 11.44 -9.10
CA LYS A 32 -10.04 10.42 -9.63
C LYS A 32 -9.81 10.07 -11.11
N GLU A 33 -8.72 10.55 -11.70
CA GLU A 33 -8.35 10.24 -13.09
C GLU A 33 -7.70 8.85 -13.17
N ILE A 34 -8.03 8.08 -14.19
CA ILE A 34 -7.37 6.80 -14.50
C ILE A 34 -5.99 7.09 -15.08
N VAL A 35 -4.95 6.70 -14.37
CA VAL A 35 -3.55 6.92 -14.74
C VAL A 35 -2.81 5.64 -15.11
N ASN A 36 -3.40 4.48 -14.82
CA ASN A 36 -2.83 3.18 -15.13
C ASN A 36 -3.89 2.07 -15.03
N PHE A 37 -3.51 0.86 -15.42
CA PHE A 37 -4.29 -0.35 -15.21
C PHE A 37 -3.41 -1.46 -14.63
N GLN A 38 -3.96 -2.18 -13.67
CA GLN A 38 -3.43 -3.45 -13.21
C GLN A 38 -4.37 -4.57 -13.67
N VAL A 39 -3.82 -5.71 -14.07
CA VAL A 39 -4.61 -6.90 -14.38
C VAL A 39 -4.31 -7.97 -13.36
N ARG A 40 -5.36 -8.44 -12.68
CA ARG A 40 -5.30 -9.68 -11.93
C ARG A 40 -5.55 -10.82 -12.90
N LYS A 41 -4.49 -11.53 -13.24
CA LYS A 41 -4.54 -12.63 -14.21
C LYS A 41 -5.28 -13.84 -13.64
N ASP A 42 -5.99 -14.55 -14.50
CA ASP A 42 -6.67 -15.79 -14.14
C ASP A 42 -5.66 -16.91 -13.87
N PHE A 43 -4.55 -16.93 -14.63
CA PHE A 43 -3.54 -17.98 -14.59
C PHE A 43 -2.12 -17.43 -14.50
N GLY A 44 -1.19 -18.30 -14.06
CA GLY A 44 0.25 -18.04 -14.03
C GLY A 44 0.80 -17.64 -12.65
N LYS A 45 2.12 -17.70 -12.51
CA LYS A 45 2.82 -17.40 -11.25
C LYS A 45 2.67 -15.93 -10.83
N LEU A 46 2.76 -15.01 -11.77
CA LEU A 46 2.52 -13.58 -11.54
C LEU A 46 1.03 -13.29 -11.65
N ARG A 47 0.38 -13.16 -10.50
CA ARG A 47 -1.05 -12.90 -10.39
C ARG A 47 -1.43 -11.49 -10.82
N TYR A 48 -0.56 -10.51 -10.56
CA TYR A 48 -0.83 -9.11 -10.86
C TYR A 48 0.25 -8.56 -11.79
N ILE A 49 -0.17 -7.92 -12.86
CA ILE A 49 0.70 -7.22 -13.80
C ILE A 49 0.18 -5.81 -14.04
N THR A 50 1.07 -4.86 -14.23
CA THR A 50 0.71 -3.51 -14.64
C THR A 50 0.76 -3.43 -16.16
N LEU A 51 -0.31 -2.97 -16.80
CA LEU A 51 -0.35 -2.86 -18.25
C LEU A 51 0.63 -1.81 -18.75
N SER A 52 1.29 -2.14 -19.86
CA SER A 52 2.20 -1.23 -20.56
C SER A 52 1.96 -1.40 -22.07
N SER A 53 1.92 -0.32 -22.77
CA SER A 53 1.89 -0.28 -24.24
C SER A 53 3.19 0.24 -24.84
N LYS A 54 4.26 0.33 -24.03
CA LYS A 54 5.62 0.68 -24.53
C LYS A 54 6.01 -0.26 -25.67
N GLY A 55 6.50 0.30 -26.75
CA GLY A 55 6.87 -0.45 -27.95
C GLY A 55 5.78 -0.50 -29.03
N PHE A 56 4.54 -0.08 -28.72
CA PHE A 56 3.49 0.11 -29.71
C PHE A 56 3.41 1.59 -30.14
N PRO A 57 2.92 1.88 -31.37
CA PRO A 57 2.74 3.26 -31.84
C PRO A 57 1.90 4.09 -30.87
N GLN A 58 2.41 5.25 -30.45
CA GLN A 58 1.81 6.13 -29.46
C GLN A 58 1.46 5.44 -28.12
N GLY A 59 2.07 4.29 -27.86
CA GLY A 59 1.94 3.60 -26.58
C GLY A 59 2.84 4.20 -25.51
N THR A 60 2.49 4.01 -24.25
CA THR A 60 3.24 4.54 -23.12
C THR A 60 3.62 3.43 -22.12
N SER A 61 4.73 3.65 -21.42
CA SER A 61 5.18 2.73 -20.38
C SER A 61 4.34 2.86 -19.13
N SER A 62 4.10 1.74 -18.45
CA SER A 62 3.53 1.76 -17.12
C SER A 62 4.54 2.32 -16.11
N ARG A 63 4.05 3.14 -15.18
CA ARG A 63 4.76 3.51 -13.96
C ARG A 63 3.95 2.95 -12.80
N VAL A 64 4.64 2.55 -11.76
CA VAL A 64 3.95 2.18 -10.51
C VAL A 64 3.33 3.43 -9.92
N ARG A 65 2.03 3.36 -9.65
CA ARG A 65 1.23 4.48 -9.16
C ARG A 65 0.56 4.10 -7.85
N VAL A 66 0.37 5.09 -6.98
CA VAL A 66 -0.50 4.97 -5.82
C VAL A 66 -1.94 5.06 -6.30
N HIS A 67 -2.77 4.11 -5.87
CA HIS A 67 -4.19 4.11 -6.19
C HIS A 67 -5.00 4.82 -5.12
N PHE A 68 -5.96 5.63 -5.57
CA PHE A 68 -6.99 6.26 -4.74
C PHE A 68 -8.36 5.71 -5.15
N PRO A 69 -9.12 5.08 -4.26
CA PRO A 69 -10.51 4.73 -4.51
C PRO A 69 -11.33 5.92 -5.00
N ILE A 70 -12.23 5.68 -5.96
CA ILE A 70 -13.00 6.76 -6.59
C ILE A 70 -13.93 7.47 -5.61
N THR A 71 -14.40 6.77 -4.59
CA THR A 71 -15.31 7.27 -3.56
C THR A 71 -14.60 7.86 -2.34
N ASN A 72 -13.26 7.93 -2.36
CA ASN A 72 -12.53 8.61 -1.28
C ASN A 72 -13.08 10.02 -1.06
N PRO A 73 -13.27 10.43 0.21
CA PRO A 73 -13.54 11.82 0.53
C PRO A 73 -12.33 12.70 0.20
N GLU A 74 -12.52 13.99 0.19
CA GLU A 74 -11.42 14.95 0.08
C GLU A 74 -10.56 14.93 1.34
N ILE A 75 -9.26 15.17 1.17
CA ILE A 75 -8.32 15.24 2.29
C ILE A 75 -8.45 16.61 2.95
N ASN A 76 -8.90 16.62 4.21
CA ASN A 76 -9.04 17.79 5.06
C ASN A 76 -8.24 17.64 6.37
N SER A 77 -8.38 18.59 7.32
CA SER A 77 -7.66 18.58 8.61
C SER A 77 -7.84 17.28 9.40
N ASP A 78 -9.03 16.73 9.41
CA ASP A 78 -9.42 15.60 10.26
C ASP A 78 -9.20 14.24 9.58
N THR A 79 -8.65 14.26 8.37
CA THR A 79 -8.49 13.05 7.56
C THR A 79 -7.46 12.09 8.19
N ILE A 80 -7.88 10.83 8.32
CA ILE A 80 -7.02 9.69 8.62
C ILE A 80 -6.71 8.99 7.31
N ILE A 81 -5.43 8.82 7.01
CA ILE A 81 -4.98 8.14 5.79
C ILE A 81 -4.66 6.69 6.12
N ARG A 82 -5.24 5.75 5.38
CA ARG A 82 -4.94 4.31 5.49
C ARG A 82 -4.24 3.83 4.23
N ILE A 83 -3.06 3.25 4.39
CA ILE A 83 -2.26 2.72 3.28
C ILE A 83 -2.35 1.21 3.27
N THR A 84 -2.90 0.65 2.18
CA THR A 84 -3.04 -0.79 1.95
C THR A 84 -2.10 -1.27 0.85
N GLU A 85 -1.88 -2.57 0.78
CA GLU A 85 -1.28 -3.21 -0.39
C GLU A 85 -2.37 -3.70 -1.33
N GLY A 86 -2.31 -3.24 -2.59
CA GLY A 86 -3.23 -3.63 -3.65
C GLY A 86 -4.49 -2.78 -3.77
N PRO A 87 -4.79 -2.29 -4.99
CA PRO A 87 -5.90 -1.38 -5.27
C PRO A 87 -7.26 -1.92 -4.84
N LEU A 88 -7.58 -3.18 -5.20
CA LEU A 88 -8.86 -3.80 -4.83
C LEU A 88 -9.10 -3.84 -3.32
N LYS A 89 -8.04 -4.00 -2.52
CA LYS A 89 -8.19 -3.98 -1.05
C LYS A 89 -8.60 -2.60 -0.55
N ALA A 90 -8.04 -1.54 -1.14
CA ALA A 90 -8.43 -0.17 -0.79
C ALA A 90 -9.89 0.11 -1.18
N ASP A 91 -10.30 -0.25 -2.40
CA ASP A 91 -11.67 -0.07 -2.87
C ASP A 91 -12.69 -0.80 -1.98
N VAL A 92 -12.42 -2.08 -1.68
CA VAL A 92 -13.26 -2.89 -0.80
C VAL A 92 -13.27 -2.36 0.63
N ALA A 93 -12.09 -2.03 1.20
CA ALA A 93 -12.01 -1.51 2.56
C ALA A 93 -12.78 -0.19 2.71
N LEU A 94 -12.71 0.69 1.72
CA LEU A 94 -13.47 1.93 1.72
C LEU A 94 -14.98 1.68 1.67
N SER A 95 -15.45 0.71 0.86
CA SER A 95 -16.88 0.41 0.74
C SER A 95 -17.53 -0.07 2.04
N PHE A 96 -16.73 -0.61 2.97
CA PHE A 96 -17.18 -1.03 4.32
C PHE A 96 -16.85 0.00 5.40
N THR A 97 -16.24 1.14 5.06
CA THR A 97 -15.86 2.16 6.03
C THR A 97 -16.99 3.15 6.24
N THR A 98 -17.48 3.25 7.46
CA THR A 98 -18.55 4.19 7.86
C THR A 98 -18.00 5.57 8.27
N ASN A 99 -16.71 5.66 8.59
CA ASN A 99 -16.08 6.92 8.99
C ASN A 99 -15.73 7.76 7.76
N LEU A 100 -16.42 8.88 7.59
CA LEU A 100 -16.26 9.79 6.45
C LEU A 100 -14.92 10.53 6.41
N ASN A 101 -14.14 10.51 7.50
CA ASN A 101 -12.82 11.15 7.56
C ASN A 101 -11.68 10.20 7.21
N VAL A 102 -11.97 9.02 6.68
CA VAL A 102 -10.95 8.03 6.29
C VAL A 102 -10.74 8.03 4.78
N VAL A 103 -9.50 8.25 4.38
CA VAL A 103 -9.03 8.13 2.99
C VAL A 103 -8.16 6.90 2.86
N TYR A 104 -8.42 6.08 1.86
CA TYR A 104 -7.57 4.95 1.52
C TYR A 104 -6.64 5.30 0.35
N MET A 105 -5.39 4.85 0.47
CA MET A 105 -4.41 4.83 -0.60
C MET A 105 -3.88 3.40 -0.72
N ALA A 106 -3.68 2.92 -1.93
CA ALA A 106 -3.07 1.62 -2.13
C ALA A 106 -1.75 1.72 -2.89
N VAL A 107 -0.74 1.04 -2.37
CA VAL A 107 0.51 0.79 -3.09
C VAL A 107 0.41 -0.53 -3.86
N MET A 108 1.04 -0.61 -5.03
CA MET A 108 1.01 -1.81 -5.88
C MET A 108 1.97 -2.91 -5.41
N GLY A 109 2.68 -2.66 -4.32
CA GLY A 109 3.62 -3.55 -3.67
C GLY A 109 4.48 -2.78 -2.68
N VAL A 110 4.95 -3.45 -1.65
CA VAL A 110 5.70 -2.85 -0.52
C VAL A 110 6.98 -2.11 -0.92
N ASN A 111 7.52 -2.40 -2.10
CA ASN A 111 8.70 -1.71 -2.63
C ASN A 111 8.36 -0.50 -3.52
N SER A 112 7.07 -0.20 -3.70
CA SER A 112 6.57 0.80 -4.66
C SER A 112 6.10 2.07 -3.95
N LEU A 113 6.95 2.62 -3.06
CA LEU A 113 6.59 3.73 -2.17
C LEU A 113 7.04 5.11 -2.68
N ASN A 114 7.73 5.18 -3.82
CA ASN A 114 8.34 6.44 -4.26
C ASN A 114 7.31 7.55 -4.54
N GLU A 115 6.16 7.21 -5.10
CA GLU A 115 5.12 8.20 -5.35
C GLU A 115 4.49 8.75 -4.05
N LEU A 116 4.45 7.95 -2.97
CA LEU A 116 3.97 8.42 -1.67
C LEU A 116 4.79 9.59 -1.13
N LYS A 117 6.11 9.62 -1.39
CA LYS A 117 6.96 10.75 -0.98
C LYS A 117 6.47 12.07 -1.58
N GLN A 118 6.09 12.05 -2.86
CA GLN A 118 5.59 13.24 -3.53
C GLN A 118 4.18 13.59 -3.04
N ILE A 119 3.31 12.59 -2.89
CA ILE A 119 1.94 12.79 -2.41
C ILE A 119 1.97 13.44 -1.02
N PHE A 120 2.81 12.96 -0.09
CA PHE A 120 2.91 13.53 1.26
C PHE A 120 3.53 14.94 1.27
N LYS A 121 4.42 15.27 0.35
CA LYS A 121 4.89 16.65 0.16
C LYS A 121 3.79 17.60 -0.31
N ASP A 122 2.90 17.11 -1.14
CA ASP A 122 1.80 17.91 -1.70
C ASP A 122 0.64 18.09 -0.70
N ILE A 123 0.53 17.22 0.30
CA ILE A 123 -0.38 17.40 1.44
C ILE A 123 0.24 18.44 2.36
N LYS A 124 -0.41 19.59 2.49
CA LYS A 124 0.14 20.80 3.15
C LYS A 124 0.79 20.48 4.50
N PRO A 125 2.02 20.96 4.76
CA PRO A 125 2.79 20.62 5.96
C PRO A 125 2.12 21.01 7.29
N ASN A 126 1.28 22.03 7.29
CA ASN A 126 0.57 22.50 8.50
C ASN A 126 -0.59 21.58 8.90
N ASP A 127 -0.85 20.55 8.12
CA ASP A 127 -1.97 19.66 8.26
C ASP A 127 -1.45 18.26 8.61
N ILE A 128 -1.00 18.10 9.87
CA ILE A 128 -0.43 16.83 10.36
C ILE A 128 -1.50 15.74 10.31
N LYS A 129 -1.30 14.76 9.41
CA LYS A 129 -2.21 13.62 9.25
C LYS A 129 -1.79 12.44 10.12
N ILE A 130 -2.78 11.66 10.57
CA ILE A 130 -2.54 10.33 11.08
C ILE A 130 -2.53 9.38 9.88
N VAL A 131 -1.37 8.78 9.62
CA VAL A 131 -1.22 7.80 8.55
C VAL A 131 -1.10 6.42 9.17
N GLN A 132 -2.04 5.54 8.82
CA GLN A 132 -2.13 4.18 9.31
C GLN A 132 -1.61 3.20 8.26
N ASN A 133 -0.62 2.39 8.64
CA ASN A 133 -0.08 1.33 7.81
C ASN A 133 -0.96 0.08 7.90
N PHE A 134 -1.73 -0.17 6.85
CA PHE A 134 -2.58 -1.36 6.64
C PHE A 134 -2.02 -2.28 5.55
N LEU A 135 -0.68 -2.32 5.37
CA LEU A 135 -0.04 -3.35 4.56
C LEU A 135 -0.35 -4.73 5.13
N ASP A 136 -0.22 -5.75 4.31
CA ASP A 136 -0.60 -7.14 4.66
C ASP A 136 0.04 -7.61 5.97
N MET A 137 -0.67 -8.49 6.69
CA MET A 137 -0.24 -8.94 8.03
C MET A 137 1.05 -9.75 8.01
N ASP A 138 1.48 -10.27 6.87
CA ASP A 138 2.80 -10.88 6.70
C ASP A 138 3.95 -9.88 6.88
N LYS A 139 3.67 -8.56 6.95
CA LYS A 139 4.64 -7.54 7.40
C LYS A 139 5.30 -7.87 8.73
N LEU A 140 4.69 -8.73 9.54
CA LEU A 140 5.23 -9.17 10.82
C LEU A 140 6.12 -10.41 10.70
N THR A 141 6.13 -11.10 9.58
CA THR A 141 6.85 -12.37 9.39
C THR A 141 7.71 -12.42 8.12
N ASN A 142 7.41 -11.58 7.15
CA ASN A 142 8.13 -11.49 5.89
C ASN A 142 9.10 -10.31 5.91
N ILE A 143 10.41 -10.59 5.84
CA ILE A 143 11.45 -9.56 5.96
C ILE A 143 11.35 -8.46 4.89
N ASN A 144 10.89 -8.78 3.67
CA ASN A 144 10.75 -7.79 2.62
C ASN A 144 9.58 -6.83 2.91
N VAL A 145 8.47 -7.36 3.44
CA VAL A 145 7.32 -6.55 3.84
C VAL A 145 7.65 -5.72 5.08
N LEU A 146 8.43 -6.26 6.02
CA LEU A 146 8.97 -5.50 7.14
C LEU A 146 9.84 -4.32 6.69
N LYS A 147 10.75 -4.54 5.75
CA LYS A 147 11.59 -3.47 5.19
C LYS A 147 10.74 -2.41 4.49
N GLY A 148 9.74 -2.82 3.71
CA GLY A 148 8.78 -1.92 3.09
C GLY A 148 7.99 -1.11 4.11
N SER A 149 7.52 -1.75 5.19
CA SER A 149 6.80 -1.10 6.29
C SER A 149 7.66 -0.03 6.99
N LYS A 150 8.94 -0.31 7.26
CA LYS A 150 9.89 0.68 7.81
C LYS A 150 10.14 1.85 6.87
N ASN A 151 10.29 1.55 5.59
CA ASN A 151 10.47 2.61 4.61
C ASN A 151 9.24 3.50 4.52
N LEU A 152 8.04 2.92 4.60
CA LEU A 152 6.79 3.66 4.68
C LEU A 152 6.75 4.57 5.92
N GLU A 153 7.08 4.02 7.09
CA GLU A 153 7.18 4.80 8.34
C GLU A 153 8.13 5.98 8.19
N LYS A 154 9.34 5.74 7.67
CA LYS A 154 10.32 6.79 7.41
C LYS A 154 9.78 7.89 6.49
N ILE A 155 9.10 7.51 5.40
CA ILE A 155 8.51 8.47 4.47
C ILE A 155 7.47 9.34 5.17
N ILE A 156 6.60 8.74 6.00
CA ILE A 156 5.53 9.45 6.71
C ILE A 156 6.11 10.44 7.71
N LEU A 157 7.04 9.98 8.56
CA LEU A 157 7.65 10.80 9.61
C LEU A 157 8.51 11.94 9.02
N GLN A 158 9.25 11.69 7.94
CA GLN A 158 10.04 12.72 7.25
C GLN A 158 9.20 13.84 6.62
N ASN A 159 7.92 13.58 6.36
CA ASN A 159 6.97 14.57 5.86
C ASN A 159 6.12 15.20 6.99
N GLY A 160 6.50 15.02 8.26
CA GLY A 160 5.84 15.66 9.41
C GLY A 160 4.52 15.04 9.84
N HIS A 161 4.14 13.87 9.30
CA HIS A 161 2.89 13.20 9.64
C HIS A 161 3.08 12.20 10.80
N LYS A 162 1.98 11.82 11.47
CA LYS A 162 1.97 10.82 12.54
C LYS A 162 1.77 9.43 11.95
N TYR A 163 2.67 8.50 12.27
CA TYR A 163 2.58 7.11 11.84
C TYR A 163 1.90 6.23 12.88
N LYS A 164 1.01 5.34 12.43
CA LYS A 164 0.43 4.26 13.23
C LYS A 164 0.42 2.96 12.42
N MET A 165 0.75 1.85 13.08
CA MET A 165 0.63 0.52 12.47
C MET A 165 -0.74 -0.06 12.76
N GLY A 166 -1.44 -0.50 11.71
CA GLY A 166 -2.74 -1.19 11.81
C GLY A 166 -2.57 -2.71 11.85
N TYR A 167 -3.40 -3.36 12.63
CA TYR A 167 -3.48 -4.80 12.77
C TYR A 167 -4.93 -5.25 12.60
N TRP A 168 -5.18 -6.34 11.88
CA TRP A 168 -6.53 -6.86 11.64
C TRP A 168 -6.70 -8.35 11.88
N ASP A 169 -5.61 -9.09 12.08
CA ASP A 169 -5.64 -10.50 12.45
C ASP A 169 -5.03 -10.70 13.85
N VAL A 170 -5.89 -10.62 14.86
CA VAL A 170 -5.49 -10.76 16.27
C VAL A 170 -5.39 -12.24 16.70
N LYS A 171 -6.08 -13.16 15.99
CA LYS A 171 -6.15 -14.58 16.38
C LYS A 171 -4.82 -15.31 16.24
N SER A 172 -3.96 -14.87 15.34
CA SER A 172 -2.67 -15.49 15.06
C SER A 172 -1.46 -14.79 15.70
N ILE A 173 -1.66 -13.80 16.57
CA ILE A 173 -0.58 -12.98 17.13
C ILE A 173 0.53 -13.80 17.80
N LYS A 174 0.21 -14.86 18.55
CA LYS A 174 1.23 -15.73 19.14
C LYS A 174 2.11 -16.37 18.08
N THR A 175 1.52 -16.94 17.04
CA THR A 175 2.23 -17.54 15.90
C THR A 175 3.06 -16.51 15.15
N VAL A 176 2.52 -15.33 14.95
CA VAL A 176 3.19 -14.18 14.33
C VAL A 176 4.41 -13.77 15.15
N TYR A 177 4.28 -13.67 16.48
CA TYR A 177 5.37 -13.32 17.37
C TYR A 177 6.55 -14.28 17.25
N TYR A 178 6.34 -15.60 17.31
CA TYR A 178 7.41 -16.57 17.17
C TYR A 178 8.12 -16.50 15.82
N LYS A 179 7.38 -16.33 14.74
CA LYS A 179 7.96 -16.14 13.40
C LYS A 179 8.78 -14.85 13.31
N GLN A 180 8.30 -13.78 13.92
CA GLN A 180 8.99 -12.50 13.97
C GLN A 180 10.28 -12.56 14.79
N CYS A 181 10.28 -13.25 15.95
CA CYS A 181 11.50 -13.49 16.73
C CYS A 181 12.58 -14.17 15.88
N LYS A 182 12.19 -15.13 15.04
CA LYS A 182 13.12 -15.80 14.13
C LYS A 182 13.73 -14.83 13.12
N ILE A 183 12.92 -13.94 12.53
CA ILE A 183 13.40 -12.92 11.58
C ILE A 183 14.33 -11.92 12.26
N ILE A 184 13.97 -11.46 13.45
CA ILE A 184 14.76 -10.49 14.21
C ILE A 184 16.12 -11.08 14.57
N LYS A 185 16.17 -12.35 15.00
CA LYS A 185 17.43 -13.07 15.25
C LYS A 185 18.29 -13.17 13.99
N GLN A 186 17.69 -13.42 12.82
CA GLN A 186 18.42 -13.42 11.54
C GLN A 186 19.00 -12.05 11.18
N LEU A 187 18.45 -10.96 11.72
CA LEU A 187 18.97 -9.61 11.58
C LEU A 187 20.04 -9.26 12.63
N GLY A 188 20.47 -10.22 13.46
CA GLY A 188 21.48 -10.02 14.51
C GLY A 188 20.97 -9.15 15.68
N LYS A 189 19.66 -9.08 15.90
CA LYS A 189 19.07 -8.31 17.00
C LYS A 189 18.57 -9.21 18.12
N GLU A 190 18.70 -8.73 19.35
CA GLU A 190 18.12 -9.40 20.50
C GLU A 190 16.60 -9.25 20.52
N VAL A 191 15.94 -10.28 21.03
CA VAL A 191 14.48 -10.35 21.17
C VAL A 191 14.16 -10.60 22.63
N GLU A 192 13.45 -9.65 23.24
CA GLU A 192 12.92 -9.87 24.58
C GLU A 192 11.83 -10.96 24.57
N PRO A 193 11.91 -11.99 25.41
CA PRO A 193 10.89 -12.99 25.51
C PRO A 193 9.58 -12.40 26.05
N ILE A 194 8.45 -12.77 25.47
CA ILE A 194 7.14 -12.49 26.08
C ILE A 194 7.00 -13.36 27.31
N LYS A 195 6.77 -12.73 28.45
CA LYS A 195 6.36 -13.46 29.66
C LYS A 195 5.02 -14.14 29.39
N ASN A 196 4.89 -15.40 29.79
CA ASN A 196 3.77 -16.30 29.44
C ASN A 196 2.37 -15.75 29.79
N ASN A 197 2.27 -14.72 30.63
CA ASN A 197 1.03 -14.13 31.12
C ASN A 197 0.76 -12.71 30.59
N SER A 198 1.54 -12.25 29.60
CA SER A 198 1.31 -10.90 29.04
C SER A 198 0.06 -10.87 28.17
N PRO A 199 -0.86 -9.92 28.36
CA PRO A 199 -2.00 -9.72 27.49
C PRO A 199 -1.59 -9.45 26.04
N ILE A 200 -2.39 -9.89 25.08
CA ILE A 200 -2.14 -9.63 23.64
C ILE A 200 -1.96 -8.14 23.36
N ASN A 201 -2.69 -7.28 24.06
CA ASN A 201 -2.58 -5.84 23.96
C ASN A 201 -1.22 -5.31 24.38
N GLU A 202 -0.57 -5.92 25.38
CA GLU A 202 0.77 -5.55 25.82
C GLU A 202 1.82 -5.95 24.77
N PHE A 203 1.62 -7.08 24.09
CA PHE A 203 2.46 -7.47 22.96
C PHE A 203 2.36 -6.49 21.78
N ILE A 204 1.14 -6.11 21.40
CA ILE A 204 0.91 -5.10 20.35
C ILE A 204 1.54 -3.77 20.75
N PHE A 205 1.39 -3.35 22.00
CA PHE A 205 1.99 -2.14 22.53
C PHE A 205 3.52 -2.19 22.50
N ARG A 206 4.14 -3.33 22.84
CA ARG A 206 5.59 -3.53 22.75
C ARG A 206 6.11 -3.48 21.31
N ILE A 207 5.39 -4.08 20.37
CA ILE A 207 5.72 -3.97 18.93
C ILE A 207 5.65 -2.51 18.48
N GLN A 208 4.65 -1.75 18.93
CA GLN A 208 4.48 -0.35 18.57
C GLN A 208 5.52 0.57 19.24
N LYS A 209 5.90 0.28 20.49
CA LYS A 209 6.81 1.09 21.28
C LYS A 209 8.28 0.83 20.93
N ASN A 210 8.61 -0.40 20.61
CA ASN A 210 9.97 -0.79 20.20
C ASN A 210 10.13 -0.62 18.68
N THR A 211 10.15 0.62 18.22
CA THR A 211 10.55 1.00 16.84
C THR A 211 11.92 0.45 16.46
N TYR A 212 12.69 -0.06 17.42
CA TYR A 212 13.98 -0.72 17.23
C TYR A 212 13.88 -2.18 16.79
N LEU A 213 12.71 -2.81 16.87
CA LEU A 213 12.50 -4.19 16.42
C LEU A 213 12.24 -4.30 14.92
N PHE A 214 12.03 -3.18 14.24
CA PHE A 214 11.71 -3.13 12.80
C PHE A 214 12.63 -2.24 12.00
#